data_415b081a8c47fd0fb24c000c98c22245
#
_entry.id   415b081a8c47fd0fb24c000c98c22245
#
_cell.length_a   1.000
_cell.length_b   1.000
_cell.length_c   1.000
_cell.angle_alpha   90.00
_cell.angle_beta   90.00
_cell.angle_gamma   90.00
#
_symmetry.space_group_name_H-M   'P 1'
#
loop_
_entity.id
_entity.type
_entity.pdbx_description
1 polymer ?
#
loop_
_entity_poly.entity_id
_entity_poly.type
_entity_poly.pdbx_seq_one_letter_code
_entity_poly.pdbx_strand_id
1 'polypeptide(L)'
;MVDYNRSSLTNEPPQLRRGMHQINGESFHIIEQGQGPAVLFCHGFPDTAETWRRQMRAVADAGYRAIALDMRGFGASYTPTDTASYSALHIVGDLIGVLDTLGIASAALVGHDWGADHALRAAVMRPDRFHAIASLSIPFAPRGELSHWDQLRRDGLGGLYYAFEMMRSGGEAMFGPADTSIPEALYWMSGSPPEEARWDPINPERGMLRPVPVPMPAWAEPSYVEHTIQTFSKTGFHGGLNHYRAAQITFDLMAAYKNAVIHQPSLYI
;
A
#
# COMPACT_ATOMS: atom_id res chain seq x y z
N MET A 1 1.67 -22.40 -42.76
CA MET A 1 0.56 -21.48 -42.51
C MET A 1 -0.07 -21.95 -41.21
N VAL A 2 0.18 -21.26 -40.11
CA VAL A 2 -0.43 -21.57 -38.80
C VAL A 2 -1.55 -20.57 -38.63
N ASP A 3 -2.80 -21.07 -38.69
CA ASP A 3 -4.00 -20.26 -38.45
C ASP A 3 -4.04 -19.84 -36.99
N TYR A 4 -3.77 -18.57 -36.73
CA TYR A 4 -4.10 -17.92 -35.46
C TYR A 4 -5.62 -17.68 -35.42
N ASN A 5 -6.33 -18.63 -34.83
CA ASN A 5 -7.74 -18.49 -34.52
C ASN A 5 -7.92 -17.36 -33.51
N ARG A 6 -8.30 -16.16 -33.97
CA ARG A 6 -8.75 -15.05 -33.15
C ARG A 6 -10.08 -15.44 -32.51
N SER A 7 -10.03 -16.12 -31.36
CA SER A 7 -11.21 -16.26 -30.53
C SER A 7 -11.71 -14.86 -30.14
N SER A 8 -12.98 -14.61 -30.40
CA SER A 8 -13.76 -13.41 -30.16
C SER A 8 -13.42 -12.77 -28.78
N LEU A 9 -12.60 -11.72 -28.79
CA LEU A 9 -12.52 -10.80 -27.68
C LEU A 9 -13.89 -10.09 -27.61
N THR A 10 -14.69 -10.43 -26.62
CA THR A 10 -15.88 -9.67 -26.29
C THR A 10 -15.44 -8.25 -25.93
N ASN A 11 -15.96 -7.27 -26.66
CA ASN A 11 -15.64 -5.84 -26.50
C ASN A 11 -16.21 -5.22 -25.21
N GLU A 12 -16.64 -6.03 -24.25
CA GLU A 12 -17.10 -5.54 -22.96
C GLU A 12 -15.89 -5.27 -22.04
N PRO A 13 -15.84 -4.09 -21.41
CA PRO A 13 -14.76 -3.78 -20.49
C PRO A 13 -14.71 -4.82 -19.35
N PRO A 14 -13.51 -5.27 -18.94
CA PRO A 14 -13.38 -6.24 -17.86
C PRO A 14 -14.12 -5.79 -16.60
N GLN A 15 -15.10 -6.58 -16.16
CA GLN A 15 -15.93 -6.23 -15.01
C GLN A 15 -15.10 -6.26 -13.72
N LEU A 16 -15.20 -5.18 -12.94
CA LEU A 16 -14.61 -5.09 -11.62
C LEU A 16 -15.43 -5.94 -10.63
N ARG A 17 -14.78 -6.90 -9.98
CA ARG A 17 -15.38 -7.76 -8.95
C ARG A 17 -14.82 -7.37 -7.59
N ARG A 18 -15.67 -7.40 -6.57
CA ARG A 18 -15.31 -7.13 -5.18
C ARG A 18 -15.80 -8.28 -4.32
N GLY A 19 -15.03 -8.67 -3.31
CA GLY A 19 -15.44 -9.75 -2.42
C GLY A 19 -14.57 -9.86 -1.17
N MET A 20 -15.15 -10.52 -0.16
CA MET A 20 -14.43 -10.92 1.03
C MET A 20 -13.90 -12.34 0.83
N HIS A 21 -12.63 -12.54 1.16
CA HIS A 21 -11.94 -13.82 1.02
C HIS A 21 -11.35 -14.26 2.36
N GLN A 22 -11.38 -15.55 2.64
CA GLN A 22 -10.71 -16.13 3.81
C GLN A 22 -9.26 -16.42 3.44
N ILE A 23 -8.34 -15.75 4.11
CA ILE A 23 -6.90 -15.82 3.87
C ILE A 23 -6.22 -16.08 5.21
N ASN A 24 -5.53 -17.21 5.32
CA ASN A 24 -4.85 -17.61 6.56
C ASN A 24 -5.77 -17.62 7.81
N GLY A 25 -7.06 -17.90 7.62
CA GLY A 25 -8.07 -17.92 8.68
C GLY A 25 -8.71 -16.57 8.98
N GLU A 26 -8.28 -15.50 8.31
CA GLU A 26 -8.77 -14.15 8.51
C GLU A 26 -9.49 -13.63 7.24
N SER A 27 -10.32 -12.60 7.40
CA SER A 27 -11.14 -12.06 6.31
C SER A 27 -10.47 -10.85 5.65
N PHE A 28 -10.33 -10.88 4.32
CA PHE A 28 -9.74 -9.79 3.54
C PHE A 28 -10.66 -9.36 2.40
N HIS A 29 -10.77 -8.05 2.19
CA HIS A 29 -11.45 -7.48 1.05
C HIS A 29 -10.49 -7.42 -0.15
N ILE A 30 -10.95 -7.96 -1.29
CA ILE A 30 -10.18 -7.99 -2.54
C ILE A 30 -11.05 -7.43 -3.66
N ILE A 31 -10.43 -6.66 -4.53
CA ILE A 31 -10.99 -6.24 -5.81
C ILE A 31 -10.18 -6.84 -6.95
N GLU A 32 -10.87 -7.31 -7.99
CA GLU A 32 -10.26 -7.97 -9.14
C GLU A 32 -10.82 -7.43 -10.45
N GLN A 33 -9.98 -7.36 -11.48
CA GLN A 33 -10.37 -6.98 -12.83
C GLN A 33 -9.50 -7.68 -13.88
N GLY A 34 -10.10 -8.09 -14.99
CA GLY A 34 -9.38 -8.75 -16.08
C GLY A 34 -9.10 -10.23 -15.84
N GLN A 35 -8.33 -10.82 -16.76
CA GLN A 35 -7.89 -12.22 -16.77
C GLN A 35 -6.47 -12.27 -17.35
N GLY A 36 -5.74 -13.37 -17.10
CA GLY A 36 -4.37 -13.57 -17.58
C GLY A 36 -3.34 -13.60 -16.44
N PRO A 37 -2.07 -13.31 -16.72
CA PRO A 37 -1.03 -13.27 -15.69
C PRO A 37 -1.39 -12.27 -14.59
N ALA A 38 -1.12 -12.65 -13.33
CA ALA A 38 -1.56 -11.86 -12.18
C ALA A 38 -0.62 -10.68 -11.88
N VAL A 39 -1.24 -9.54 -11.54
CA VAL A 39 -0.59 -8.36 -10.97
C VAL A 39 -1.30 -8.03 -9.67
N LEU A 40 -0.59 -8.11 -8.54
CA LEU A 40 -1.10 -7.83 -7.20
C LEU A 40 -0.68 -6.44 -6.75
N PHE A 41 -1.67 -5.62 -6.39
CA PHE A 41 -1.51 -4.23 -5.99
C PHE A 41 -1.65 -4.07 -4.48
N CYS A 42 -0.68 -3.39 -3.87
CA CYS A 42 -0.58 -3.10 -2.44
C CYS A 42 -0.61 -1.59 -2.22
N HIS A 43 -1.65 -1.09 -1.55
CA HIS A 43 -1.76 0.33 -1.21
C HIS A 43 -1.00 0.68 0.06
N GLY A 44 -0.88 1.97 0.37
CA GLY A 44 -0.29 2.50 1.59
C GLY A 44 -1.27 3.24 2.48
N PHE A 45 -0.75 4.18 3.26
CA PHE A 45 -1.51 4.97 4.22
C PHE A 45 -1.60 6.45 3.78
N PRO A 46 -2.75 7.12 3.92
CA PRO A 46 -4.07 6.61 4.33
C PRO A 46 -4.93 6.27 3.11
N ASP A 47 -4.91 5.03 2.64
CA ASP A 47 -5.59 4.63 1.43
C ASP A 47 -6.25 3.24 1.55
N THR A 48 -6.87 2.76 0.47
CA THR A 48 -7.51 1.46 0.33
C THR A 48 -7.20 0.86 -1.05
N ALA A 49 -7.65 -0.35 -1.32
CA ALA A 49 -7.54 -0.97 -2.64
C ALA A 49 -8.11 -0.11 -3.78
N GLU A 50 -9.09 0.75 -3.51
CA GLU A 50 -9.72 1.62 -4.51
C GLU A 50 -8.77 2.66 -5.13
N THR A 51 -7.63 2.96 -4.49
CA THR A 51 -6.61 3.84 -5.09
C THR A 51 -6.13 3.32 -6.44
N TRP A 52 -6.12 1.99 -6.61
CA TRP A 52 -5.61 1.32 -7.79
C TRP A 52 -6.59 1.18 -8.95
N ARG A 53 -7.83 1.68 -8.83
CA ARG A 53 -8.91 1.48 -9.80
C ARG A 53 -8.55 1.83 -11.24
N ARG A 54 -7.74 2.90 -11.45
CA ARG A 54 -7.30 3.33 -12.79
C ARG A 54 -6.20 2.42 -13.33
N GLN A 55 -5.21 2.08 -12.50
CA GLN A 55 -4.10 1.20 -12.85
C GLN A 55 -4.61 -0.22 -13.11
N MET A 56 -5.51 -0.72 -12.26
CA MET A 56 -6.15 -2.02 -12.45
C MET A 56 -6.87 -2.10 -13.79
N ARG A 57 -7.60 -1.04 -14.16
CA ARG A 57 -8.28 -0.98 -15.46
C ARG A 57 -7.26 -1.06 -16.60
N ALA A 58 -6.21 -0.24 -16.57
CA ALA A 58 -5.19 -0.22 -17.63
C ALA A 58 -4.47 -1.58 -17.74
N VAL A 59 -4.17 -2.22 -16.63
CA VAL A 59 -3.53 -3.53 -16.57
C VAL A 59 -4.47 -4.63 -17.09
N ALA A 60 -5.76 -4.57 -16.75
CA ALA A 60 -6.77 -5.49 -17.22
C ALA A 60 -7.01 -5.35 -18.74
N ASP A 61 -7.06 -4.13 -19.25
CA ASP A 61 -7.19 -3.84 -20.69
C ASP A 61 -5.95 -4.31 -21.48
N ALA A 62 -4.77 -4.41 -20.80
CA ALA A 62 -3.55 -4.98 -21.37
C ALA A 62 -3.49 -6.53 -21.32
N GLY A 63 -4.54 -7.20 -20.83
CA GLY A 63 -4.63 -8.66 -20.82
C GLY A 63 -4.07 -9.33 -19.56
N TYR A 64 -4.01 -8.62 -18.44
CA TYR A 64 -3.57 -9.15 -17.14
C TYR A 64 -4.76 -9.28 -16.17
N ARG A 65 -4.60 -10.11 -15.16
CA ARG A 65 -5.51 -10.17 -14.01
C ARG A 65 -4.99 -9.22 -12.92
N ALA A 66 -5.61 -8.05 -12.81
CA ALA A 66 -5.33 -7.07 -11.78
C ALA A 66 -6.07 -7.44 -10.49
N ILE A 67 -5.36 -7.48 -9.38
CA ILE A 67 -5.87 -7.84 -8.05
C ILE A 67 -5.36 -6.79 -7.07
N ALA A 68 -6.26 -6.16 -6.30
CA ALA A 68 -5.87 -5.29 -5.20
C ALA A 68 -6.59 -5.71 -3.93
N LEU A 69 -5.89 -5.67 -2.80
CA LEU A 69 -6.49 -5.98 -1.51
C LEU A 69 -6.48 -4.73 -0.63
N ASP A 70 -7.49 -4.58 0.23
CA ASP A 70 -7.31 -3.76 1.41
C ASP A 70 -6.26 -4.46 2.28
N MET A 71 -5.10 -3.83 2.48
CA MET A 71 -4.03 -4.39 3.28
C MET A 71 -4.51 -4.64 4.72
N ARG A 72 -3.85 -5.56 5.45
CA ARG A 72 -4.11 -5.78 6.88
C ARG A 72 -4.17 -4.45 7.62
N GLY A 73 -5.23 -4.24 8.41
CA GLY A 73 -5.45 -3.01 9.16
C GLY A 73 -6.19 -1.91 8.41
N PHE A 74 -6.62 -2.17 7.17
CA PHE A 74 -7.31 -1.19 6.35
C PHE A 74 -8.65 -1.74 5.82
N GLY A 75 -9.54 -0.80 5.54
CA GLY A 75 -10.79 -1.10 4.85
C GLY A 75 -11.65 -2.13 5.57
N ALA A 76 -12.13 -3.11 4.82
CA ALA A 76 -12.91 -4.21 5.38
C ALA A 76 -12.05 -5.44 5.73
N SER A 77 -10.72 -5.35 5.57
CA SER A 77 -9.78 -6.43 5.89
C SER A 77 -9.52 -6.57 7.39
N TYR A 78 -9.01 -7.72 7.77
CA TYR A 78 -8.62 -8.05 9.14
C TYR A 78 -7.75 -6.97 9.78
N THR A 79 -8.18 -6.50 10.97
CA THR A 79 -7.54 -5.40 11.69
C THR A 79 -7.23 -5.82 13.12
N PRO A 80 -6.11 -6.53 13.36
CA PRO A 80 -5.69 -6.93 14.70
C PRO A 80 -5.29 -5.70 15.54
N THR A 81 -5.50 -5.79 16.85
CA THR A 81 -5.07 -4.76 17.80
C THR A 81 -3.59 -4.86 18.17
N ASP A 82 -3.03 -6.07 18.07
CA ASP A 82 -1.63 -6.32 18.38
C ASP A 82 -0.70 -5.80 17.29
N THR A 83 0.23 -4.94 17.66
CA THR A 83 1.20 -4.32 16.75
C THR A 83 2.11 -5.35 16.07
N ALA A 84 2.51 -6.44 16.76
CA ALA A 84 3.40 -7.44 16.18
C ALA A 84 2.78 -8.16 14.99
N SER A 85 1.46 -8.23 14.94
CA SER A 85 0.69 -8.77 13.82
C SER A 85 0.83 -7.97 12.52
N TYR A 86 1.46 -6.81 12.53
CA TYR A 86 1.74 -5.96 11.35
C TYR A 86 3.19 -6.08 10.86
N SER A 87 3.96 -7.02 11.39
CA SER A 87 5.32 -7.26 10.90
C SER A 87 5.31 -7.73 9.44
N ALA A 88 6.44 -7.54 8.73
CA ALA A 88 6.57 -7.96 7.34
C ALA A 88 6.28 -9.46 7.14
N LEU A 89 6.55 -10.32 8.13
CA LEU A 89 6.25 -11.75 8.05
C LEU A 89 4.75 -12.00 7.90
N HIS A 90 3.93 -11.29 8.68
CA HIS A 90 2.47 -11.41 8.59
C HIS A 90 1.94 -10.84 7.27
N ILE A 91 2.41 -9.64 6.88
CA ILE A 91 1.95 -9.00 5.64
C ILE A 91 2.36 -9.83 4.42
N VAL A 92 3.59 -10.31 4.34
CA VAL A 92 4.02 -11.20 3.25
C VAL A 92 3.23 -12.52 3.27
N GLY A 93 2.92 -13.04 4.47
CA GLY A 93 2.02 -14.18 4.64
C GLY A 93 0.62 -13.92 4.04
N ASP A 94 0.06 -12.73 4.24
CA ASP A 94 -1.22 -12.34 3.63
C ASP A 94 -1.14 -12.31 2.11
N LEU A 95 -0.07 -11.70 1.54
CA LEU A 95 0.12 -11.64 0.08
C LEU A 95 0.23 -13.05 -0.53
N ILE A 96 0.95 -13.96 0.12
CA ILE A 96 1.01 -15.37 -0.29
C ILE A 96 -0.37 -16.03 -0.17
N GLY A 97 -1.05 -15.82 0.94
CA GLY A 97 -2.40 -16.35 1.17
C GLY A 97 -3.42 -15.86 0.13
N VAL A 98 -3.31 -14.62 -0.35
CA VAL A 98 -4.10 -14.12 -1.49
C VAL A 98 -3.83 -14.96 -2.74
N LEU A 99 -2.56 -15.18 -3.09
CA LEU A 99 -2.20 -15.99 -4.27
C LEU A 99 -2.72 -17.42 -4.13
N ASP A 100 -2.56 -18.04 -2.96
CA ASP A 100 -2.99 -19.42 -2.71
C ASP A 100 -4.52 -19.55 -2.79
N THR A 101 -5.25 -18.63 -2.17
CA THR A 101 -6.73 -18.61 -2.18
C THR A 101 -7.28 -18.42 -3.60
N LEU A 102 -6.60 -17.64 -4.43
CA LEU A 102 -7.01 -17.37 -5.81
C LEU A 102 -6.43 -18.38 -6.83
N GLY A 103 -5.68 -19.38 -6.38
CA GLY A 103 -5.06 -20.41 -7.23
C GLY A 103 -3.94 -19.86 -8.13
N ILE A 104 -3.22 -18.85 -7.69
CA ILE A 104 -2.19 -18.15 -8.46
C ILE A 104 -0.79 -18.62 -8.02
N ALA A 105 -0.02 -19.19 -8.93
CA ALA A 105 1.31 -19.67 -8.64
C ALA A 105 2.31 -18.54 -8.38
N SER A 106 2.27 -17.48 -9.19
CA SER A 106 3.13 -16.29 -9.02
C SER A 106 2.49 -15.04 -9.62
N ALA A 107 2.91 -13.86 -9.16
CA ALA A 107 2.41 -12.57 -9.62
C ALA A 107 3.54 -11.54 -9.74
N ALA A 108 3.29 -10.49 -10.53
CA ALA A 108 4.00 -9.25 -10.38
C ALA A 108 3.41 -8.48 -9.19
N LEU A 109 4.24 -7.74 -8.44
CA LEU A 109 3.81 -6.85 -7.36
C LEU A 109 3.88 -5.39 -7.79
N VAL A 110 2.87 -4.62 -7.40
CA VAL A 110 2.86 -3.16 -7.50
C VAL A 110 2.55 -2.61 -6.12
N GLY A 111 3.41 -1.78 -5.57
CA GLY A 111 3.20 -1.20 -4.24
C GLY A 111 3.41 0.31 -4.22
N HIS A 112 2.68 0.99 -3.35
CA HIS A 112 2.85 2.39 -3.03
C HIS A 112 2.95 2.59 -1.53
N ASP A 113 3.84 3.47 -1.06
CA ASP A 113 4.05 3.77 0.36
C ASP A 113 4.30 2.49 1.19
N TRP A 114 3.55 2.18 2.25
CA TRP A 114 3.67 0.92 3.00
C TRP A 114 3.48 -0.32 2.11
N GLY A 115 2.59 -0.24 1.13
CA GLY A 115 2.44 -1.32 0.15
C GLY A 115 3.71 -1.56 -0.66
N ALA A 116 4.49 -0.51 -0.96
CA ALA A 116 5.78 -0.65 -1.64
C ALA A 116 6.84 -1.28 -0.72
N ASP A 117 6.95 -0.84 0.55
CA ASP A 117 7.85 -1.45 1.53
C ASP A 117 7.59 -2.96 1.67
N HIS A 118 6.31 -3.34 1.80
CA HIS A 118 5.92 -4.74 1.92
C HIS A 118 6.13 -5.54 0.62
N ALA A 119 5.87 -4.96 -0.55
CA ALA A 119 6.13 -5.58 -1.84
C ALA A 119 7.63 -5.87 -2.04
N LEU A 120 8.50 -4.93 -1.70
CA LEU A 120 9.94 -5.09 -1.75
C LEU A 120 10.43 -6.20 -0.81
N ARG A 121 9.88 -6.28 0.41
CA ARG A 121 10.17 -7.37 1.36
C ARG A 121 9.65 -8.71 0.86
N ALA A 122 8.45 -8.76 0.29
CA ALA A 122 7.89 -9.95 -0.29
C ALA A 122 8.75 -10.49 -1.44
N ALA A 123 9.29 -9.61 -2.28
CA ALA A 123 10.22 -9.99 -3.34
C ALA A 123 11.52 -10.62 -2.83
N VAL A 124 12.07 -10.08 -1.74
CA VAL A 124 13.26 -10.64 -1.07
C VAL A 124 12.96 -11.99 -0.42
N MET A 125 11.82 -12.10 0.27
CA MET A 125 11.46 -13.28 1.06
C MET A 125 10.92 -14.43 0.22
N ARG A 126 10.21 -14.12 -0.88
CA ARG A 126 9.50 -15.10 -1.72
C ARG A 126 9.71 -14.81 -3.21
N PRO A 127 10.98 -14.86 -3.68
CA PRO A 127 11.29 -14.65 -5.10
C PRO A 127 10.66 -15.72 -6.02
N ASP A 128 10.27 -16.86 -5.46
CA ASP A 128 9.53 -17.92 -6.13
C ASP A 128 8.07 -17.54 -6.46
N ARG A 129 7.48 -16.62 -5.69
CA ARG A 129 6.08 -16.21 -5.82
C ARG A 129 5.92 -14.84 -6.48
N PHE A 130 6.95 -13.99 -6.42
CA PHE A 130 6.91 -12.63 -6.95
C PHE A 130 8.03 -12.43 -7.96
N HIS A 131 7.67 -12.41 -9.25
CA HIS A 131 8.63 -12.46 -10.34
C HIS A 131 8.97 -11.09 -10.96
N ALA A 132 8.25 -10.03 -10.60
CA ALA A 132 8.52 -8.64 -10.99
C ALA A 132 7.93 -7.67 -9.97
N ILE A 133 8.50 -6.46 -9.84
CA ILE A 133 8.09 -5.47 -8.85
C ILE A 133 8.03 -4.09 -9.49
N ALA A 134 6.95 -3.33 -9.19
CA ALA A 134 6.90 -1.89 -9.36
C ALA A 134 6.72 -1.24 -7.98
N SER A 135 7.67 -0.42 -7.58
CA SER A 135 7.66 0.29 -6.30
C SER A 135 7.48 1.78 -6.54
N LEU A 136 6.44 2.35 -5.94
CA LEU A 136 6.12 3.77 -6.05
C LEU A 136 6.43 4.45 -4.70
N SER A 137 7.15 5.55 -4.75
CA SER A 137 7.60 6.41 -3.64
C SER A 137 8.67 5.83 -2.71
N ILE A 138 8.74 4.49 -2.53
CA ILE A 138 9.70 3.86 -1.63
C ILE A 138 10.76 3.10 -2.45
N PRO A 139 12.03 3.53 -2.45
CA PRO A 139 13.11 2.80 -3.10
C PRO A 139 13.50 1.55 -2.29
N PHE A 140 14.03 0.54 -2.98
CA PHE A 140 14.62 -0.58 -2.26
C PHE A 140 15.89 -0.15 -1.52
N ALA A 141 15.93 -0.47 -0.23
CA ALA A 141 17.11 -0.33 0.61
C ALA A 141 17.40 -1.68 1.28
N PRO A 142 18.60 -2.28 1.07
CA PRO A 142 19.01 -3.48 1.80
C PRO A 142 18.98 -3.21 3.31
N ARG A 143 18.64 -4.25 4.11
CA ARG A 143 18.68 -4.14 5.56
C ARG A 143 20.12 -3.82 6.03
N GLY A 144 20.28 -2.63 6.60
CA GLY A 144 21.53 -2.15 7.17
C GLY A 144 21.75 -2.62 8.61
N GLU A 145 22.67 -1.95 9.32
CA GLU A 145 22.97 -2.18 10.73
C GLU A 145 21.93 -1.53 11.66
N LEU A 146 21.38 -0.38 11.24
CA LEU A 146 20.37 0.36 11.96
C LEU A 146 19.04 0.31 11.22
N SER A 147 17.95 0.32 11.98
CA SER A 147 16.64 0.57 11.41
C SER A 147 16.54 2.01 10.86
N HIS A 148 15.60 2.23 9.94
CA HIS A 148 15.33 3.58 9.45
C HIS A 148 15.02 4.56 10.60
N TRP A 149 14.27 4.11 11.61
CA TRP A 149 13.92 4.92 12.78
C TRP A 149 15.13 5.25 13.66
N ASP A 150 16.03 4.29 13.86
CA ASP A 150 17.26 4.54 14.63
C ASP A 150 18.23 5.42 13.86
N GLN A 151 18.27 5.30 12.55
CA GLN A 151 19.04 6.20 11.70
C GLN A 151 18.53 7.64 11.82
N LEU A 152 17.22 7.87 11.71
CA LEU A 152 16.60 9.19 11.86
C LEU A 152 16.87 9.79 13.26
N ARG A 153 16.78 8.98 14.33
CA ARG A 153 17.12 9.43 15.69
C ARG A 153 18.58 9.85 15.79
N ARG A 154 19.48 9.05 15.25
CA ARG A 154 20.92 9.34 15.22
C ARG A 154 21.23 10.63 14.47
N ASP A 155 20.51 10.90 13.40
CA ASP A 155 20.67 12.08 12.56
C ASP A 155 19.95 13.31 13.14
N GLY A 156 19.39 13.22 14.35
CA GLY A 156 18.73 14.33 15.05
C GLY A 156 17.30 14.63 14.58
N LEU A 157 16.72 13.77 13.75
CA LEU A 157 15.39 13.93 13.15
C LEU A 157 14.26 13.29 13.98
N GLY A 158 14.57 12.64 15.10
CA GLY A 158 13.60 11.92 15.93
C GLY A 158 12.45 12.75 16.51
N GLY A 159 12.59 14.07 16.58
CA GLY A 159 11.53 14.99 17.00
C GLY A 159 10.86 15.76 15.86
N LEU A 160 11.34 15.59 14.63
CA LEU A 160 10.89 16.35 13.46
C LEU A 160 10.15 15.46 12.43
N TYR A 161 10.58 14.21 12.28
CA TYR A 161 10.02 13.32 11.27
C TYR A 161 8.61 12.89 11.70
N TYR A 162 7.62 13.19 10.84
CA TYR A 162 6.18 13.04 11.09
C TYR A 162 5.75 11.68 11.66
N ALA A 163 6.40 10.59 11.21
CA ALA A 163 6.02 9.24 11.59
C ALA A 163 6.23 8.94 13.08
N PHE A 164 7.14 9.63 13.77
CA PHE A 164 7.31 9.45 15.21
C PHE A 164 6.07 9.86 16.00
N GLU A 165 5.34 10.89 15.55
CA GLU A 165 4.05 11.25 16.17
C GLU A 165 2.99 10.18 15.92
N MET A 166 2.92 9.63 14.71
CA MET A 166 2.02 8.53 14.37
C MET A 166 2.27 7.25 15.18
N MET A 167 3.53 6.98 15.51
CA MET A 167 3.93 5.79 16.27
C MET A 167 3.61 5.89 17.76
N ARG A 168 3.36 7.08 18.29
CA ARG A 168 3.07 7.27 19.73
C ARG A 168 1.74 6.61 20.12
N SER A 169 1.62 6.25 21.39
CA SER A 169 0.33 5.85 21.95
C SER A 169 -0.67 7.01 21.80
N GLY A 170 -1.82 6.73 21.22
CA GLY A 170 -2.83 7.74 20.90
C GLY A 170 -2.51 8.62 19.70
N GLY A 171 -1.50 8.28 18.87
CA GLY A 171 -1.15 9.01 17.65
C GLY A 171 -2.31 9.13 16.65
N GLU A 172 -3.33 8.27 16.75
CA GLU A 172 -4.57 8.35 15.97
C GLU A 172 -5.29 9.68 16.14
N ALA A 173 -5.18 10.30 17.33
CA ALA A 173 -5.85 11.56 17.65
C ALA A 173 -5.40 12.72 16.74
N MET A 174 -4.21 12.64 16.13
CA MET A 174 -3.72 13.69 15.22
C MET A 174 -4.59 13.83 13.97
N PHE A 175 -5.25 12.73 13.54
CA PHE A 175 -6.07 12.75 12.32
C PHE A 175 -7.44 13.36 12.53
N GLY A 176 -7.98 13.36 13.77
CA GLY A 176 -9.34 13.83 14.01
C GLY A 176 -10.39 13.11 13.16
N PRO A 177 -11.46 13.80 12.73
CA PRO A 177 -12.47 13.22 11.84
C PRO A 177 -11.91 12.94 10.43
N ALA A 178 -12.28 11.79 9.85
CA ALA A 178 -11.78 11.37 8.55
C ALA A 178 -12.25 12.27 7.40
N ASP A 179 -13.40 12.89 7.51
CA ASP A 179 -13.92 13.84 6.51
C ASP A 179 -13.07 15.12 6.38
N THR A 180 -12.28 15.42 7.39
CA THR A 180 -11.30 16.51 7.38
C THR A 180 -9.92 16.00 6.99
N SER A 181 -9.41 14.99 7.68
CA SER A 181 -8.01 14.55 7.53
C SER A 181 -7.72 13.82 6.21
N ILE A 182 -8.67 13.09 5.64
CA ILE A 182 -8.46 12.39 4.36
C ILE A 182 -8.27 13.36 3.20
N PRO A 183 -9.16 14.35 2.96
CA PRO A 183 -8.92 15.36 1.91
C PRO A 183 -7.62 16.13 2.13
N GLU A 184 -7.30 16.50 3.37
CA GLU A 184 -6.05 17.17 3.72
C GLU A 184 -4.83 16.36 3.34
N ALA A 185 -4.74 15.10 3.80
CA ALA A 185 -3.62 14.22 3.50
C ALA A 185 -3.48 13.99 1.98
N LEU A 186 -4.57 13.65 1.29
CA LEU A 186 -4.57 13.43 -0.14
C LEU A 186 -4.08 14.66 -0.92
N TYR A 187 -4.52 15.86 -0.54
CA TYR A 187 -4.12 17.09 -1.22
C TYR A 187 -2.64 17.40 -0.97
N TRP A 188 -2.22 17.51 0.29
CA TRP A 188 -0.89 18.01 0.64
C TRP A 188 0.23 17.04 0.30
N MET A 189 -0.02 15.74 0.34
CA MET A 189 0.96 14.72 -0.08
C MET A 189 1.03 14.53 -1.59
N SER A 190 0.14 15.13 -2.36
CA SER A 190 0.14 15.03 -3.83
C SER A 190 1.10 16.04 -4.49
N GLY A 191 1.24 15.93 -5.81
CA GLY A 191 1.92 16.91 -6.63
C GLY A 191 1.13 18.19 -6.90
N SER A 192 -0.11 18.32 -6.41
CA SER A 192 -1.01 19.45 -6.73
C SER A 192 -0.68 20.77 -6.04
N PRO A 193 -0.25 20.79 -4.76
CA PRO A 193 0.17 22.03 -4.11
C PRO A 193 1.40 22.64 -4.80
N PRO A 194 1.59 23.98 -4.73
CA PRO A 194 2.83 24.61 -5.10
C PRO A 194 4.03 23.97 -4.39
N GLU A 195 5.16 23.89 -5.07
CA GLU A 195 6.33 23.14 -4.59
C GLU A 195 6.78 23.57 -3.18
N GLU A 196 6.80 24.86 -2.94
CA GLU A 196 7.17 25.47 -1.65
C GLU A 196 6.19 25.15 -0.51
N ALA A 197 4.95 24.78 -0.85
CA ALA A 197 3.89 24.45 0.12
C ALA A 197 3.62 22.94 0.25
N ARG A 198 4.24 22.11 -0.58
CA ARG A 198 4.04 20.66 -0.51
C ARG A 198 4.41 20.12 0.86
N TRP A 199 3.80 19.00 1.17
CA TRP A 199 4.17 18.23 2.36
C TRP A 199 5.68 17.99 2.44
N ASP A 200 6.20 18.12 3.66
CA ASP A 200 7.61 17.87 3.96
C ASP A 200 7.67 17.03 5.24
N PRO A 201 8.24 15.81 5.18
CA PRO A 201 8.20 14.86 6.30
C PRO A 201 8.95 15.31 7.56
N ILE A 202 9.80 16.32 7.45
CA ILE A 202 10.60 16.85 8.57
C ILE A 202 10.27 18.30 8.95
N ASN A 203 9.30 18.90 8.29
CA ASN A 203 8.87 20.26 8.58
C ASN A 203 7.42 20.27 9.08
N PRO A 204 7.17 20.45 10.41
CA PRO A 204 5.81 20.46 10.96
C PRO A 204 4.89 21.53 10.36
N GLU A 205 5.43 22.67 9.89
CA GLU A 205 4.63 23.72 9.27
C GLU A 205 4.09 23.31 7.88
N ARG A 206 4.76 22.35 7.27
CA ARG A 206 4.36 21.73 6.00
C ARG A 206 3.81 20.32 6.19
N GLY A 207 3.18 20.05 7.32
CA GLY A 207 2.51 18.79 7.63
C GLY A 207 1.40 18.43 6.64
N MET A 208 1.00 17.17 6.61
CA MET A 208 -0.05 16.67 5.71
C MET A 208 -1.47 17.02 6.16
N LEU A 209 -1.66 17.37 7.43
CA LEU A 209 -2.97 17.67 8.01
C LEU A 209 -3.10 19.19 8.18
N ARG A 210 -3.49 19.84 7.10
CA ARG A 210 -3.70 21.30 7.02
C ARG A 210 -4.94 21.56 6.19
N PRO A 211 -5.73 22.62 6.47
CA PRO A 211 -6.91 22.95 5.67
C PRO A 211 -6.59 23.02 4.17
N VAL A 212 -7.43 22.39 3.35
CA VAL A 212 -7.30 22.43 1.90
C VAL A 212 -7.81 23.80 1.40
N PRO A 213 -6.98 24.61 0.70
CA PRO A 213 -7.36 25.99 0.37
C PRO A 213 -8.28 26.11 -0.85
N VAL A 214 -8.49 25.04 -1.58
CA VAL A 214 -9.20 25.00 -2.87
C VAL A 214 -10.02 23.72 -2.99
N PRO A 215 -10.96 23.62 -3.93
CA PRO A 215 -11.59 22.34 -4.24
C PRO A 215 -10.54 21.29 -4.58
N MET A 216 -10.83 20.02 -4.23
CA MET A 216 -9.95 18.91 -4.55
C MET A 216 -9.65 18.85 -6.04
N PRO A 217 -8.40 18.53 -6.43
CA PRO A 217 -8.02 18.41 -7.84
C PRO A 217 -8.82 17.32 -8.57
N ALA A 218 -8.95 17.44 -9.89
CA ALA A 218 -9.75 16.52 -10.71
C ALA A 218 -9.29 15.06 -10.66
N TRP A 219 -8.04 14.76 -10.27
CA TRP A 219 -7.59 13.39 -10.07
C TRP A 219 -8.21 12.73 -8.83
N ALA A 220 -8.58 13.53 -7.83
CA ALA A 220 -9.26 13.09 -6.61
C ALA A 220 -10.77 13.00 -6.89
N GLU A 221 -11.18 11.96 -7.60
CA GLU A 221 -12.58 11.73 -7.95
C GLU A 221 -13.46 11.72 -6.69
N PRO A 222 -14.60 12.43 -6.68
CA PRO A 222 -15.46 12.52 -5.50
C PRO A 222 -15.83 11.16 -4.91
N SER A 223 -16.16 10.18 -5.76
CA SER A 223 -16.51 8.83 -5.32
C SER A 223 -15.35 8.10 -4.62
N TYR A 224 -14.12 8.31 -5.05
CA TYR A 224 -12.93 7.76 -4.40
C TYR A 224 -12.67 8.43 -3.04
N VAL A 225 -12.71 9.76 -3.00
CA VAL A 225 -12.51 10.52 -1.75
C VAL A 225 -13.58 10.16 -0.73
N GLU A 226 -14.85 10.13 -1.14
CA GLU A 226 -15.96 9.76 -0.28
C GLU A 226 -15.84 8.32 0.25
N HIS A 227 -15.48 7.36 -0.62
CA HIS A 227 -15.23 5.97 -0.20
C HIS A 227 -14.13 5.91 0.87
N THR A 228 -13.03 6.62 0.67
CA THR A 228 -11.91 6.64 1.62
C THR A 228 -12.33 7.28 2.95
N ILE A 229 -13.05 8.41 2.92
CA ILE A 229 -13.62 9.03 4.13
C ILE A 229 -14.52 8.06 4.87
N GLN A 230 -15.50 7.44 4.19
CA GLN A 230 -16.44 6.49 4.81
C GLN A 230 -15.71 5.30 5.43
N THR A 231 -14.68 4.81 4.77
CA THR A 231 -13.86 3.71 5.25
C THR A 231 -13.15 4.10 6.55
N PHE A 232 -12.36 5.16 6.56
CA PHE A 232 -11.63 5.60 7.74
C PHE A 232 -12.54 6.12 8.86
N SER A 233 -13.72 6.63 8.54
CA SER A 233 -14.74 6.98 9.56
C SER A 233 -15.23 5.75 10.34
N LYS A 234 -15.24 4.56 9.71
CA LYS A 234 -15.63 3.30 10.36
C LYS A 234 -14.48 2.63 11.10
N THR A 235 -13.31 2.57 10.45
CA THR A 235 -12.17 1.79 10.93
C THR A 235 -11.25 2.57 11.84
N GLY A 236 -11.29 3.90 11.77
CA GLY A 236 -10.27 4.77 12.34
C GLY A 236 -8.91 4.57 11.64
N PHE A 237 -7.87 5.08 12.27
CA PHE A 237 -6.51 5.08 11.72
C PHE A 237 -5.57 4.05 12.39
N HIS A 238 -6.04 3.36 13.43
CA HIS A 238 -5.23 2.45 14.26
C HIS A 238 -4.48 1.40 13.44
N GLY A 239 -5.20 0.68 12.55
CA GLY A 239 -4.60 -0.35 11.71
C GLY A 239 -3.49 0.18 10.83
N GLY A 240 -3.73 1.32 10.16
CA GLY A 240 -2.71 1.98 9.35
C GLY A 240 -1.48 2.41 10.14
N LEU A 241 -1.67 2.96 11.35
CA LEU A 241 -0.57 3.38 12.21
C LEU A 241 0.26 2.21 12.74
N ASN A 242 -0.32 1.02 12.86
CA ASN A 242 0.41 -0.15 13.30
C ASN A 242 1.48 -0.62 12.31
N HIS A 243 1.40 -0.29 11.02
CA HIS A 243 2.50 -0.51 10.09
C HIS A 243 3.75 0.30 10.49
N TYR A 244 3.58 1.56 10.92
CA TYR A 244 4.68 2.38 11.45
C TYR A 244 5.22 1.82 12.76
N ARG A 245 4.35 1.43 13.69
CA ARG A 245 4.72 0.87 15.00
C ARG A 245 5.43 -0.47 14.89
N ALA A 246 5.05 -1.32 13.91
CA ALA A 246 5.66 -2.63 13.68
C ALA A 246 7.00 -2.57 12.91
N ALA A 247 7.42 -1.41 12.43
CA ALA A 247 8.60 -1.31 11.58
C ALA A 247 9.89 -1.75 12.29
N GLN A 248 10.04 -1.47 13.60
CA GLN A 248 11.20 -1.97 14.37
C GLN A 248 11.14 -3.50 14.53
N ILE A 249 9.97 -4.06 14.83
CA ILE A 249 9.77 -5.52 14.90
C ILE A 249 10.15 -6.16 13.56
N THR A 250 9.69 -5.56 12.47
CA THR A 250 10.04 -6.00 11.10
C THR A 250 11.55 -5.97 10.89
N PHE A 251 12.22 -4.88 11.26
CA PHE A 251 13.67 -4.77 11.12
C PHE A 251 14.40 -5.90 11.86
N ASP A 252 14.00 -6.20 13.10
CA ASP A 252 14.61 -7.24 13.91
C ASP A 252 14.37 -8.64 13.30
N LEU A 253 13.15 -8.93 12.88
CA LEU A 253 12.79 -10.21 12.23
C LEU A 253 13.49 -10.40 10.88
N MET A 254 13.83 -9.34 10.16
CA MET A 254 14.52 -9.39 8.88
C MET A 254 16.04 -9.56 8.99
N ALA A 255 16.59 -9.89 10.16
CA ALA A 255 18.03 -10.05 10.36
C ALA A 255 18.68 -11.09 9.42
N ALA A 256 17.98 -12.17 9.13
CA ALA A 256 18.42 -13.21 8.20
C ALA A 256 18.56 -12.72 6.74
N TYR A 257 17.92 -11.59 6.40
CA TYR A 257 17.94 -10.99 5.07
C TYR A 257 18.89 -9.79 4.95
N LYS A 258 19.83 -9.67 5.90
CA LYS A 258 20.89 -8.65 5.81
C LYS A 258 21.65 -8.79 4.49
N ASN A 259 21.80 -7.67 3.78
CA ASN A 259 22.43 -7.60 2.46
C ASN A 259 21.71 -8.37 1.34
N ALA A 260 20.49 -8.86 1.56
CA ALA A 260 19.69 -9.42 0.49
C ALA A 260 19.42 -8.38 -0.59
N VAL A 261 19.33 -8.82 -1.84
CA VAL A 261 19.05 -7.98 -3.01
C VAL A 261 17.83 -8.51 -3.76
N ILE A 262 17.20 -7.65 -4.51
CA ILE A 262 16.10 -8.00 -5.42
C ILE A 262 16.70 -8.31 -6.77
N HIS A 263 16.49 -9.53 -7.28
CA HIS A 263 16.96 -9.99 -8.58
C HIS A 263 15.89 -9.89 -9.67
N GLN A 264 14.64 -9.72 -9.28
CA GLN A 264 13.51 -9.63 -10.20
C GLN A 264 13.57 -8.32 -11.00
N PRO A 265 13.04 -8.30 -12.24
CA PRO A 265 12.79 -7.06 -12.95
C PRO A 265 12.05 -6.07 -12.05
N SER A 266 12.60 -4.86 -11.92
CA SER A 266 12.09 -3.87 -10.97
C SER A 266 11.94 -2.51 -11.65
N LEU A 267 10.82 -1.83 -11.34
CA LEU A 267 10.55 -0.46 -11.70
C LEU A 267 10.42 0.37 -10.42
N TYR A 268 11.06 1.53 -10.38
CA TYR A 268 10.88 2.53 -9.33
C TYR A 268 10.35 3.83 -9.94
N ILE A 269 9.33 4.42 -9.29
CA ILE A 269 8.69 5.68 -9.69
C ILE A 269 8.66 6.61 -8.49
#